data_a234b8f9b2a1d271c35cf2259b716a3d
#
_entry.id   a234b8f9b2a1d271c35cf2259b716a3d
#
_cell.length_a   1.000
_cell.length_b   1.000
_cell.length_c   1.000
_cell.angle_alpha   90.00
_cell.angle_beta   90.00
_cell.angle_gamma   90.00
#
_symmetry.space_group_name_H-M   'P 1'
#
loop_
_entity.id
_entity.type
_entity.pdbx_description
1 polymer ?
#
loop_
_entity_poly.entity_id
_entity_poly.type
_entity_poly.pdbx_seq_one_letter_code
_entity_poly.pdbx_strand_id
1 'polypeptide(L)'
;WLELPAVFEARLELTARIDNAPALMFGARRLLAQLHVWLQARQRGILALELGWELDARRQDAPRGQLTVRTAEPTLDMAHVQRLLAENLARVTLHAPALYLHLRSLETAALPGTTTSLLPDDVRVGDSLHHLLERLSARLGAEHVLRAVPYADHRPERMQVWQPASRAASVFATNSIAARAYP
;
A
#
# COMPACT_ATOMS: atom_id res chain seq x y z
N TRP A 1 11.72 -1.82 -29.76
CA TRP A 1 10.71 -2.28 -28.81
C TRP A 1 10.75 -1.34 -27.61
N LEU A 2 9.61 -0.71 -27.28
CA LEU A 2 9.48 0.14 -26.10
C LEU A 2 9.15 -0.79 -24.92
N GLU A 3 10.10 -0.94 -24.01
CA GLU A 3 9.86 -1.67 -22.75
C GLU A 3 9.36 -0.70 -21.69
N LEU A 4 8.29 -1.09 -20.99
CA LEU A 4 7.82 -0.34 -19.83
C LEU A 4 8.87 -0.42 -18.71
N PRO A 5 9.18 0.68 -18.01
CA PRO A 5 10.14 0.68 -16.91
C PRO A 5 9.72 -0.29 -15.81
N ALA A 6 10.68 -0.92 -15.14
CA ALA A 6 10.43 -1.90 -14.08
C ALA A 6 9.73 -1.30 -12.86
N VAL A 7 9.94 -0.02 -12.61
CA VAL A 7 9.35 0.77 -11.52
C VAL A 7 8.54 1.89 -12.14
N PHE A 8 7.33 2.12 -11.62
CA PHE A 8 6.57 3.31 -11.96
C PHE A 8 7.13 4.50 -11.20
N GLU A 9 7.38 5.58 -11.91
CA GLU A 9 7.74 6.86 -11.32
C GLU A 9 7.14 7.98 -12.17
N ALA A 10 6.43 8.90 -11.53
CA ALA A 10 5.83 10.05 -12.19
C ALA A 10 5.91 11.28 -11.29
N ARG A 11 6.15 12.44 -11.91
CA ARG A 11 6.20 13.74 -11.24
C ARG A 11 5.13 14.64 -11.81
N LEU A 12 4.51 15.43 -10.95
CA LEU A 12 3.48 16.40 -11.30
C LEU A 12 3.82 17.75 -10.68
N GLU A 13 3.87 18.78 -11.50
CA GLU A 13 3.89 20.17 -11.03
C GLU A 13 2.46 20.58 -10.64
N LEU A 14 2.32 21.16 -9.46
CA LEU A 14 1.04 21.63 -8.95
C LEU A 14 0.75 23.02 -9.52
N THR A 15 -0.45 23.18 -10.11
CA THR A 15 -0.87 24.46 -10.73
C THR A 15 -1.08 25.58 -9.70
N ALA A 16 -1.24 25.24 -8.43
CA ALA A 16 -1.35 26.16 -7.31
C ALA A 16 -0.49 25.66 -6.15
N ARG A 17 -0.04 26.59 -5.32
CA ARG A 17 0.64 26.29 -4.07
C ARG A 17 -0.35 25.64 -3.11
N ILE A 18 0.01 24.47 -2.58
CA ILE A 18 -0.84 23.72 -1.65
C ILE A 18 -0.25 23.78 -0.25
N ASP A 19 -0.99 24.44 0.66
CA ASP A 19 -0.56 24.70 2.05
C ASP A 19 -0.97 23.59 3.02
N ASN A 20 -1.84 22.65 2.60
CA ASN A 20 -2.30 21.57 3.47
C ASN A 20 -2.16 20.20 2.80
N ALA A 21 -1.75 19.20 3.57
CA ALA A 21 -1.49 17.87 3.03
C ALA A 21 -2.73 17.16 2.43
N PRO A 22 -3.94 17.27 3.00
CA PRO A 22 -5.14 16.68 2.38
C PRO A 22 -5.42 17.18 0.96
N ALA A 23 -5.10 18.44 0.65
CA ALA A 23 -5.31 19.00 -0.70
C ALA A 23 -4.34 18.40 -1.74
N LEU A 24 -3.22 17.78 -1.32
CA LEU A 24 -2.33 17.05 -2.23
C LEU A 24 -3.05 15.91 -2.96
N MET A 25 -4.18 15.44 -2.42
CA MET A 25 -5.00 14.41 -3.07
C MET A 25 -5.49 14.78 -4.47
N PHE A 26 -5.64 16.07 -4.80
CA PHE A 26 -6.01 16.49 -6.15
C PHE A 26 -4.94 16.07 -7.16
N GLY A 27 -3.69 16.36 -6.88
CA GLY A 27 -2.57 15.95 -7.73
C GLY A 27 -2.33 14.43 -7.65
N ALA A 28 -2.42 13.84 -6.46
CA ALA A 28 -2.20 12.41 -6.25
C ALA A 28 -3.18 11.54 -7.05
N ARG A 29 -4.46 11.93 -7.19
CA ARG A 29 -5.44 11.22 -8.02
C ARG A 29 -4.99 11.08 -9.47
N ARG A 30 -4.39 12.13 -10.04
CA ARG A 30 -3.87 12.10 -11.41
C ARG A 30 -2.70 11.13 -11.54
N LEU A 31 -1.79 11.14 -10.58
CA LEU A 31 -0.65 10.22 -10.54
C LEU A 31 -1.10 8.77 -10.33
N LEU A 32 -2.10 8.54 -9.47
CA LEU A 32 -2.69 7.21 -9.26
C LEU A 32 -3.41 6.68 -10.50
N ALA A 33 -4.05 7.54 -11.30
CA ALA A 33 -4.63 7.13 -12.57
C ALA A 33 -3.56 6.65 -13.56
N GLN A 34 -2.40 7.30 -13.62
CA GLN A 34 -1.26 6.87 -14.44
C GLN A 34 -0.67 5.55 -13.92
N LEU A 35 -0.51 5.42 -12.60
CA LEU A 35 -0.07 4.18 -11.97
C LEU A 35 -1.02 3.01 -12.31
N HIS A 36 -2.34 3.25 -12.28
CA HIS A 36 -3.33 2.24 -12.61
C HIS A 36 -3.14 1.68 -14.03
N VAL A 37 -3.00 2.55 -15.03
CA VAL A 37 -2.75 2.16 -16.42
C VAL A 37 -1.46 1.35 -16.55
N TRP A 38 -0.40 1.79 -15.87
CA TRP A 38 0.88 1.09 -15.88
C TRP A 38 0.80 -0.30 -15.23
N LEU A 39 0.07 -0.45 -14.11
CA LEU A 39 -0.16 -1.73 -13.44
C LEU A 39 -0.99 -2.68 -14.31
N GLN A 40 -2.05 -2.18 -14.97
CA GLN A 40 -2.86 -2.96 -15.89
C GLN A 40 -2.03 -3.48 -17.07
N ALA A 41 -1.21 -2.64 -17.69
CA ALA A 41 -0.32 -3.03 -18.79
C ALA A 41 0.67 -4.13 -18.39
N ARG A 42 1.00 -4.23 -17.10
CA ARG A 42 1.89 -5.26 -16.54
C ARG A 42 1.16 -6.44 -15.90
N GLN A 43 -0.16 -6.41 -15.84
CA GLN A 43 -0.98 -7.40 -15.12
C GLN A 43 -0.54 -7.60 -13.67
N ARG A 44 -0.20 -6.50 -12.99
CA ARG A 44 0.28 -6.51 -11.60
C ARG A 44 -0.60 -5.65 -10.72
N GLY A 45 -0.66 -5.99 -9.43
CA GLY A 45 -1.24 -5.16 -8.39
C GLY A 45 -0.16 -4.42 -7.60
N ILE A 46 -0.52 -3.28 -7.04
CA ILE A 46 0.33 -2.53 -6.12
C ILE A 46 0.27 -3.12 -4.72
N LEU A 47 1.42 -3.27 -4.07
CA LEU A 47 1.58 -3.64 -2.65
C LEU A 47 2.13 -2.48 -1.83
N ALA A 48 3.02 -1.67 -2.42
CA ALA A 48 3.55 -0.50 -1.74
C ALA A 48 3.83 0.60 -2.74
N LEU A 49 3.49 1.82 -2.36
CA LEU A 49 3.79 3.03 -3.11
C LEU A 49 4.31 4.13 -2.17
N GLU A 50 5.03 5.07 -2.74
CA GLU A 50 5.52 6.26 -2.07
C GLU A 50 4.96 7.50 -2.78
N LEU A 51 4.31 8.36 -2.03
CA LEU A 51 3.96 9.70 -2.46
C LEU A 51 4.93 10.68 -1.80
N GLY A 52 5.66 11.42 -2.60
CA GLY A 52 6.53 12.48 -2.12
C GLY A 52 6.07 13.85 -2.60
N TRP A 53 6.51 14.90 -1.91
CA TRP A 53 6.26 16.28 -2.28
C TRP A 53 7.49 17.14 -2.05
N GLU A 54 7.64 18.15 -2.88
CA GLU A 54 8.67 19.17 -2.74
C GLU A 54 8.02 20.49 -2.35
N LEU A 55 8.53 21.10 -1.27
CA LEU A 55 8.00 22.33 -0.72
C LEU A 55 8.69 23.55 -1.35
N ASP A 56 7.98 24.69 -1.37
CA ASP A 56 8.54 25.99 -1.79
C ASP A 56 9.51 26.50 -0.75
N ALA A 57 10.79 26.19 -0.92
CA ALA A 57 11.84 26.71 -0.04
C ALA A 57 12.68 27.73 -0.78
N ARG A 58 12.76 28.94 -0.23
CA ARG A 58 13.62 30.01 -0.72
C ARG A 58 15.12 29.76 -0.49
N ARG A 59 15.51 28.61 0.08
CA ARG A 59 16.88 28.18 0.37
C ARG A 59 17.19 26.87 -0.37
N GLN A 60 18.46 26.63 -0.65
CA GLN A 60 19.00 25.51 -1.44
C GLN A 60 18.60 24.09 -0.97
N ASP A 61 18.14 23.93 0.24
CA ASP A 61 17.62 22.68 0.78
C ASP A 61 16.08 22.72 0.81
N ALA A 62 15.45 22.55 -0.36
CA ALA A 62 13.99 22.41 -0.42
C ALA A 62 13.59 21.22 0.44
N PRO A 63 12.87 21.40 1.55
CA PRO A 63 12.44 20.30 2.40
C PRO A 63 11.51 19.41 1.59
N ARG A 64 11.86 18.14 1.49
CA ARG A 64 11.06 17.10 0.86
C ARG A 64 10.34 16.33 1.93
N GLY A 65 9.08 16.02 1.67
CA GLY A 65 8.35 15.08 2.49
C GLY A 65 7.98 13.86 1.66
N GLN A 66 7.79 12.75 2.32
CA GLN A 66 7.36 11.51 1.69
C GLN A 66 6.45 10.71 2.62
N LEU A 67 5.59 9.92 2.03
CA LEU A 67 4.64 9.06 2.70
C LEU A 67 4.57 7.72 1.97
N THR A 68 4.78 6.64 2.69
CA THR A 68 4.65 5.29 2.14
C THR A 68 3.29 4.70 2.54
N VAL A 69 2.58 4.18 1.54
CA VAL A 69 1.33 3.43 1.74
C VAL A 69 1.55 1.99 1.31
N ARG A 70 1.09 1.04 2.14
CA ARG A 70 1.12 -0.39 1.87
C ARG A 70 -0.28 -0.96 1.89
N THR A 71 -0.55 -1.89 0.98
CA THR A 71 -1.75 -2.72 0.95
C THR A 71 -1.43 -4.12 1.46
N ALA A 72 -2.42 -4.82 2.01
CA ALA A 72 -2.24 -6.20 2.50
C ALA A 72 -2.10 -7.20 1.36
N GLU A 73 -2.75 -6.92 0.22
CA GLU A 73 -2.75 -7.76 -0.98
C GLU A 73 -2.48 -6.93 -2.22
N PRO A 74 -1.92 -7.55 -3.30
CA PRO A 74 -1.75 -6.86 -4.57
C PRO A 74 -3.09 -6.39 -5.10
N THR A 75 -3.25 -5.09 -5.33
CA THR A 75 -4.54 -4.51 -5.73
C THR A 75 -4.42 -3.59 -6.94
N LEU A 76 -5.50 -3.54 -7.74
CA LEU A 76 -5.80 -2.54 -8.76
C LEU A 76 -6.91 -1.57 -8.31
N ASP A 77 -7.48 -1.77 -7.12
CA ASP A 77 -8.52 -0.87 -6.59
C ASP A 77 -7.91 0.47 -6.16
N MET A 78 -7.87 1.40 -7.12
CA MET A 78 -7.37 2.75 -6.88
C MET A 78 -8.28 3.56 -5.93
N ALA A 79 -9.55 3.20 -5.80
CA ALA A 79 -10.43 3.86 -4.83
C ALA A 79 -10.03 3.50 -3.40
N HIS A 80 -9.67 2.24 -3.18
CA HIS A 80 -9.11 1.78 -1.91
C HIS A 80 -7.76 2.47 -1.61
N VAL A 81 -6.83 2.47 -2.57
CA VAL A 81 -5.52 3.14 -2.44
C VAL A 81 -5.67 4.63 -2.15
N GLN A 82 -6.62 5.32 -2.81
CA GLN A 82 -6.92 6.73 -2.54
C GLN A 82 -7.41 6.97 -1.12
N ARG A 83 -8.27 6.09 -0.59
CA ARG A 83 -8.75 6.19 0.81
C ARG A 83 -7.60 6.06 1.80
N LEU A 84 -6.74 5.05 1.63
CA LEU A 84 -5.56 4.85 2.47
C LEU A 84 -4.62 6.06 2.41
N LEU A 85 -4.39 6.58 1.21
CA LEU A 85 -3.53 7.74 1.02
C LEU A 85 -4.12 8.99 1.70
N ALA A 86 -5.43 9.22 1.57
CA ALA A 86 -6.11 10.34 2.21
C ALA A 86 -6.06 10.25 3.75
N GLU A 87 -6.25 9.07 4.31
CA GLU A 87 -6.17 8.84 5.77
C GLU A 87 -4.76 9.12 6.31
N ASN A 88 -3.73 8.72 5.57
CA ASN A 88 -2.34 9.01 5.94
C ASN A 88 -2.00 10.50 5.78
N LEU A 89 -2.41 11.14 4.68
CA LEU A 89 -2.19 12.58 4.45
C LEU A 89 -2.89 13.45 5.50
N ALA A 90 -4.02 13.03 6.04
CA ALA A 90 -4.71 13.75 7.11
C ALA A 90 -3.87 13.92 8.39
N ARG A 91 -2.83 13.09 8.55
CA ARG A 91 -1.90 13.11 9.71
C ARG A 91 -0.62 13.90 9.42
N VAL A 92 -0.44 14.34 8.18
CA VAL A 92 0.76 15.07 7.75
C VAL A 92 0.54 16.56 7.88
N THR A 93 1.52 17.26 8.43
CA THR A 93 1.57 18.73 8.47
C THR A 93 2.63 19.22 7.49
N LEU A 94 2.25 20.12 6.58
CA LEU A 94 3.19 20.76 5.68
C LEU A 94 3.76 22.01 6.38
N HIS A 95 5.08 22.15 6.36
CA HIS A 95 5.76 23.32 6.95
C HIS A 95 5.92 24.49 5.97
N ALA A 96 5.66 24.24 4.67
CA ALA A 96 5.63 25.23 3.59
C ALA A 96 4.74 24.71 2.46
N PRO A 97 4.30 25.58 1.54
CA PRO A 97 3.49 25.17 0.40
C PRO A 97 4.21 24.15 -0.48
N ALA A 98 3.49 23.12 -0.95
CA ALA A 98 4.01 22.15 -1.90
C ALA A 98 3.88 22.67 -3.34
N LEU A 99 4.91 22.43 -4.16
CA LEU A 99 4.99 22.81 -5.58
C LEU A 99 4.97 21.59 -6.51
N TYR A 100 5.54 20.48 -6.08
CA TYR A 100 5.64 19.26 -6.88
C TYR A 100 5.18 18.07 -6.08
N LEU A 101 4.56 17.12 -6.78
CA LEU A 101 4.28 15.77 -6.29
C LEU A 101 5.05 14.76 -7.12
N HIS A 102 5.48 13.70 -6.51
CA HIS A 102 5.98 12.51 -7.21
C HIS A 102 5.36 11.26 -6.61
N LEU A 103 5.09 10.29 -7.46
CA LEU A 103 4.57 8.99 -7.07
C LEU A 103 5.49 7.90 -7.62
N ARG A 104 5.89 6.99 -6.75
CA ARG A 104 6.75 5.86 -7.09
C ARG A 104 6.13 4.56 -6.60
N SER A 105 6.15 3.52 -7.44
CA SER A 105 5.83 2.16 -6.99
C SER A 105 7.05 1.57 -6.29
N LEU A 106 6.89 1.12 -5.04
CA LEU A 106 7.95 0.46 -4.29
C LEU A 106 7.88 -1.06 -4.47
N GLU A 107 6.67 -1.61 -4.41
CA GLU A 107 6.46 -3.05 -4.47
C GLU A 107 5.20 -3.37 -5.27
N THR A 108 5.32 -4.32 -6.19
CA THR A 108 4.20 -4.83 -6.98
C THR A 108 4.28 -6.35 -7.05
N ALA A 109 3.14 -7.03 -7.12
CA ALA A 109 3.09 -8.48 -7.31
C ALA A 109 2.07 -8.86 -8.38
N ALA A 110 2.12 -10.09 -8.86
CA ALA A 110 1.09 -10.64 -9.71
C ALA A 110 -0.25 -10.58 -8.96
N LEU A 111 -1.32 -10.24 -9.68
CA LEU A 111 -2.66 -10.29 -9.10
C LEU A 111 -2.98 -11.74 -8.76
N PRO A 112 -3.54 -12.02 -7.57
CA PRO A 112 -4.07 -13.34 -7.30
C PRO A 112 -5.10 -13.67 -8.36
N GLY A 113 -4.96 -14.83 -9.01
CA GLY A 113 -5.93 -15.27 -10.01
C GLY A 113 -7.32 -15.29 -9.38
N THR A 114 -8.27 -14.56 -9.95
CA THR A 114 -9.68 -14.74 -9.59
C THR A 114 -10.05 -16.15 -10.00
N THR A 115 -10.14 -17.06 -9.02
CA THR A 115 -10.77 -18.35 -9.22
C THR A 115 -12.21 -18.04 -9.62
N THR A 116 -12.52 -18.23 -10.90
CA THR A 116 -13.89 -18.23 -11.38
C THR A 116 -14.55 -19.51 -10.86
N SER A 117 -14.97 -19.48 -9.60
CA SER A 117 -15.88 -20.47 -9.07
C SER A 117 -17.20 -20.34 -9.82
N LEU A 118 -17.72 -21.44 -10.36
CA LEU A 118 -19.04 -21.49 -11.00
C LEU A 118 -20.18 -21.39 -9.95
N LEU A 119 -19.83 -21.41 -8.67
CA LEU A 119 -20.78 -21.17 -7.58
C LEU A 119 -20.91 -19.66 -7.36
N PRO A 120 -22.15 -19.12 -7.19
CA PRO A 120 -22.32 -17.73 -6.82
C PRO A 120 -21.56 -17.50 -5.51
N ASP A 121 -20.55 -16.63 -5.55
CA ASP A 121 -19.93 -16.16 -4.33
C ASP A 121 -21.03 -15.49 -3.50
N ASP A 122 -21.18 -15.92 -2.25
CA ASP A 122 -21.98 -15.18 -1.29
C ASP A 122 -21.52 -13.73 -1.30
N VAL A 123 -22.39 -12.84 -1.78
CA VAL A 123 -22.13 -11.41 -1.85
C VAL A 123 -21.90 -10.91 -0.42
N ARG A 124 -20.67 -10.93 0.03
CA ARG A 124 -20.27 -10.35 1.31
C ARG A 124 -20.44 -8.85 1.21
N VAL A 125 -21.55 -8.35 1.71
CA VAL A 125 -21.81 -6.92 1.86
C VAL A 125 -20.93 -6.42 3.00
N GLY A 126 -19.90 -5.63 2.66
CA GLY A 126 -19.00 -5.00 3.63
C GLY A 126 -17.54 -4.94 3.15
N ASP A 127 -16.76 -4.12 3.84
CA ASP A 127 -15.32 -4.09 3.63
C ASP A 127 -14.72 -5.47 3.99
N SER A 128 -13.81 -5.98 3.18
CA SER A 128 -13.08 -7.20 3.53
C SER A 128 -12.29 -6.98 4.83
N LEU A 129 -12.03 -8.06 5.59
CA LEU A 129 -11.22 -7.98 6.81
C LEU A 129 -9.88 -7.25 6.56
N HIS A 130 -9.26 -7.48 5.41
CA HIS A 130 -8.00 -6.82 5.03
C HIS A 130 -8.17 -5.30 4.91
N HIS A 131 -9.21 -4.83 4.23
CA HIS A 131 -9.50 -3.40 4.12
C HIS A 131 -9.77 -2.76 5.48
N LEU A 132 -10.45 -3.47 6.38
CA LEU A 132 -10.67 -2.99 7.74
C LEU A 132 -9.36 -2.86 8.52
N LEU A 133 -8.50 -3.89 8.46
CA LEU A 133 -7.20 -3.87 9.15
C LEU A 133 -6.27 -2.77 8.60
N GLU A 134 -6.26 -2.54 7.28
CA GLU A 134 -5.50 -1.47 6.65
C GLU A 134 -5.98 -0.09 7.10
N ARG A 135 -7.30 0.13 7.16
CA ARG A 135 -7.88 1.40 7.64
C ARG A 135 -7.59 1.64 9.12
N LEU A 136 -7.66 0.59 9.94
CA LEU A 136 -7.30 0.70 11.36
C LEU A 136 -5.80 1.03 11.50
N SER A 137 -4.93 0.38 10.72
CA SER A 137 -3.50 0.65 10.73
C SER A 137 -3.18 2.09 10.28
N ALA A 138 -3.91 2.60 9.29
CA ALA A 138 -3.75 3.99 8.84
C ALA A 138 -4.17 5.01 9.91
N ARG A 139 -5.19 4.70 10.73
CA ARG A 139 -5.70 5.61 11.77
C ARG A 139 -4.94 5.53 13.09
N LEU A 140 -4.61 4.32 13.52
CA LEU A 140 -4.03 4.07 14.83
C LEU A 140 -2.51 3.98 14.81
N GLY A 141 -1.92 3.75 13.63
CA GLY A 141 -0.53 3.36 13.47
C GLY A 141 -0.41 1.84 13.30
N ALA A 142 0.49 1.41 12.40
CA ALA A 142 0.65 0.00 12.06
C ALA A 142 1.12 -0.86 13.26
N GLU A 143 1.81 -0.25 14.22
CA GLU A 143 2.31 -0.88 15.44
C GLU A 143 1.21 -1.20 16.45
N HIS A 144 0.05 -0.52 16.37
CA HIS A 144 -1.07 -0.70 17.30
C HIS A 144 -2.13 -1.69 16.80
N VAL A 145 -2.09 -2.08 15.51
CA VAL A 145 -3.01 -3.06 14.93
C VAL A 145 -2.28 -4.38 14.78
N LEU A 146 -2.50 -5.27 15.73
CA LEU A 146 -1.81 -6.55 15.83
C LEU A 146 -2.73 -7.70 15.45
N ARG A 147 -2.16 -8.78 14.94
CA ARG A 147 -2.82 -10.06 14.73
C ARG A 147 -2.04 -11.19 15.40
N ALA A 148 -2.74 -12.20 15.84
CA ALA A 148 -2.13 -13.44 16.32
C ALA A 148 -1.68 -14.26 15.11
N VAL A 149 -0.43 -14.71 15.14
CA VAL A 149 0.15 -15.65 14.17
C VAL A 149 0.45 -16.95 14.90
N PRO A 150 -0.09 -18.09 14.44
CA PRO A 150 0.22 -19.39 15.04
C PRO A 150 1.72 -19.68 15.00
N TYR A 151 2.25 -20.19 16.07
CA TYR A 151 3.63 -20.65 16.17
C TYR A 151 3.65 -22.14 16.53
N ALA A 152 4.54 -22.90 15.89
CA ALA A 152 4.65 -24.34 16.12
C ALA A 152 5.41 -24.62 17.45
N ASP A 153 4.74 -24.44 18.57
CA ASP A 153 5.21 -24.81 19.91
C ASP A 153 4.08 -25.56 20.64
N HIS A 154 4.42 -26.56 21.44
CA HIS A 154 3.46 -27.36 22.22
C HIS A 154 2.97 -26.65 23.47
N ARG A 155 3.58 -25.53 23.85
CA ARG A 155 3.23 -24.79 25.05
C ARG A 155 2.15 -23.79 24.74
N PRO A 156 0.96 -23.83 25.42
CA PRO A 156 -0.16 -22.94 25.13
C PRO A 156 0.24 -21.46 25.12
N GLU A 157 1.12 -21.02 26.02
CA GLU A 157 1.60 -19.65 26.14
C GLU A 157 2.51 -19.20 24.97
N ARG A 158 3.00 -20.16 24.16
CA ARG A 158 3.90 -19.91 23.01
C ARG A 158 3.31 -20.30 21.66
N MET A 159 2.06 -20.76 21.66
CA MET A 159 1.38 -21.19 20.42
C MET A 159 1.06 -20.03 19.46
N GLN A 160 1.21 -18.79 19.90
CA GLN A 160 0.92 -17.61 19.08
C GLN A 160 1.88 -16.47 19.37
N VAL A 161 2.16 -15.68 18.34
CA VAL A 161 2.95 -14.45 18.42
C VAL A 161 2.13 -13.31 17.83
N TRP A 162 2.07 -12.18 18.53
CA TRP A 162 1.41 -10.99 18.04
C TRP A 162 2.32 -10.22 17.10
N GLN A 163 1.86 -9.96 15.89
CA GLN A 163 2.60 -9.22 14.86
C GLN A 163 1.73 -8.12 14.25
N PRO A 164 2.33 -6.99 13.80
CA PRO A 164 1.58 -5.97 13.08
C PRO A 164 0.80 -6.57 11.91
N ALA A 165 -0.48 -6.22 11.80
CA ALA A 165 -1.37 -6.78 10.79
C ALA A 165 -0.91 -6.46 9.36
N SER A 166 -0.22 -5.32 9.17
CA SER A 166 0.36 -4.89 7.89
C SER A 166 1.52 -5.76 7.38
N ARG A 167 2.10 -6.62 8.23
CA ARG A 167 3.27 -7.46 7.89
C ARG A 167 2.91 -8.80 7.26
N ALA A 168 1.65 -9.02 6.89
CA ALA A 168 1.08 -10.34 6.61
C ALA A 168 1.45 -10.99 5.28
N ALA A 169 2.00 -10.30 4.31
CA ALA A 169 2.11 -10.83 2.94
C ALA A 169 3.34 -11.70 2.65
N SER A 170 4.34 -11.79 3.54
CA SER A 170 5.59 -12.48 3.21
C SER A 170 5.79 -13.87 3.84
N VAL A 171 4.89 -14.35 4.70
CA VAL A 171 5.13 -15.59 5.48
C VAL A 171 4.49 -16.84 4.87
N PHE A 172 3.62 -16.74 3.90
CA PHE A 172 3.04 -17.94 3.26
C PHE A 172 3.88 -18.58 2.15
N ALA A 173 5.07 -18.06 1.86
CA ALA A 173 5.91 -18.57 0.77
C ALA A 173 6.95 -19.63 1.17
N THR A 174 7.08 -19.99 2.47
CA THR A 174 8.14 -20.95 2.85
C THR A 174 7.72 -21.84 4.02
N ASN A 175 6.77 -22.74 3.80
CA ASN A 175 6.70 -24.00 4.54
C ASN A 175 6.12 -25.09 3.64
N SER A 176 6.84 -25.41 2.57
CA SER A 176 6.78 -26.75 1.97
C SER A 176 7.34 -27.70 3.01
N ILE A 177 6.47 -28.44 3.66
CA ILE A 177 6.79 -29.54 4.56
C ILE A 177 7.59 -30.55 3.75
N ALA A 178 8.89 -30.61 3.95
CA ALA A 178 9.68 -31.74 3.57
C ALA A 178 9.19 -32.92 4.44
N ALA A 179 8.34 -33.75 3.88
CA ALA A 179 8.00 -35.05 4.44
C ALA A 179 9.31 -35.86 4.50
N ARG A 180 9.96 -35.93 5.66
CA ARG A 180 10.97 -36.93 5.93
C ARG A 180 10.26 -38.26 6.07
N ALA A 181 10.44 -39.11 5.06
CA ALA A 181 10.22 -40.54 5.18
C ALA A 181 11.09 -41.07 6.33
N TYR A 182 10.47 -41.72 7.27
CA TYR A 182 11.16 -42.59 8.24
C TYR A 182 11.45 -43.93 7.55
N PRO A 183 12.61 -44.54 7.85
CA PRO A 183 12.99 -45.86 7.34
C PRO A 183 12.14 -46.97 7.97
#